data_bc703a8bd25596cc4dbb160067dba5a4
#
_entry.id   bc703a8bd25596cc4dbb160067dba5a4
#
_cell.length_a   1.000
_cell.length_b   1.000
_cell.length_c   1.000
_cell.angle_alpha   90.00
_cell.angle_beta   90.00
_cell.angle_gamma   90.00
#
_symmetry.space_group_name_H-M   'P 1'
#
loop_
_entity.id
_entity.type
_entity.pdbx_description
1 polymer ?
#
loop_
_entity_poly.entity_id
_entity_poly.type
_entity_poly.pdbx_seq_one_letter_code
_entity_poly.pdbx_strand_id
1 'polypeptide(L)'
;MSLTLYYHPLSSFCWKALIALYENGTPFAPQLVDLSNEDERAALLKLWPIGKFPVLRDGARDRVIPESSIIIEYLDAHYPGATKFLPADADLARQIRLRDRFYDLYVHLPMQKIMGDRLRPAASRDPHGVAEAKTRLQSCYGMIDKEVASRTWAMGDAFSLADCAAAPALFYGNMAVPFGGEHKNLSAFFERLKARPSFARVLKEAEPYFGMVPKET
;
A
#
# COMPACT_ATOMS: atom_id res chain seq x y z
N MET A 1 2.83 22.37 -11.20
CA MET A 1 2.94 20.90 -11.34
C MET A 1 1.63 20.39 -11.91
N SER A 2 1.66 19.41 -12.82
CA SER A 2 0.43 18.91 -13.45
C SER A 2 -0.25 17.81 -12.61
N LEU A 3 0.52 17.08 -11.80
CA LEU A 3 0.02 16.00 -10.96
C LEU A 3 -0.30 16.48 -9.54
N THR A 4 -1.46 16.12 -9.03
CA THR A 4 -1.87 16.32 -7.62
C THR A 4 -2.32 14.99 -7.04
N LEU A 5 -1.72 14.57 -5.92
CA LEU A 5 -2.12 13.36 -5.21
C LEU A 5 -2.96 13.73 -3.98
N TYR A 6 -4.22 13.32 -3.98
CA TYR A 6 -5.11 13.40 -2.81
C TYR A 6 -4.87 12.17 -1.94
N TYR A 7 -4.42 12.37 -0.70
CA TYR A 7 -3.92 11.28 0.12
C TYR A 7 -4.06 11.56 1.62
N HIS A 8 -3.90 10.51 2.42
CA HIS A 8 -3.68 10.62 3.86
C HIS A 8 -2.39 9.90 4.26
N PRO A 9 -1.54 10.48 5.14
CA PRO A 9 -0.21 9.93 5.49
C PRO A 9 -0.24 8.52 6.10
N LEU A 10 -1.32 8.10 6.75
CA LEU A 10 -1.47 6.75 7.31
C LEU A 10 -2.19 5.77 6.39
N SER A 11 -2.61 6.18 5.21
CA SER A 11 -3.27 5.26 4.29
C SER A 11 -2.24 4.40 3.58
N SER A 12 -2.29 3.10 3.83
CA SER A 12 -1.44 2.10 3.19
C SER A 12 -1.58 2.10 1.66
N PHE A 13 -2.77 2.31 1.12
CA PHE A 13 -2.96 2.44 -0.33
C PHE A 13 -2.37 3.75 -0.89
N CYS A 14 -2.35 4.82 -0.09
CA CYS A 14 -1.62 6.04 -0.46
C CYS A 14 -0.10 5.80 -0.50
N TRP A 15 0.43 5.01 0.45
CA TRP A 15 1.85 4.64 0.46
C TRP A 15 2.27 3.92 -0.82
N LYS A 16 1.41 3.04 -1.34
CA LYS A 16 1.63 2.36 -2.63
C LYS A 16 1.92 3.35 -3.76
N ALA A 17 1.06 4.37 -3.91
CA ALA A 17 1.22 5.41 -4.94
C ALA A 17 2.42 6.32 -4.65
N LEU A 18 2.63 6.70 -3.37
CA LEU A 18 3.77 7.52 -2.95
C LEU A 18 5.11 6.84 -3.23
N ILE A 19 5.23 5.53 -2.95
CA ILE A 19 6.43 4.75 -3.27
C ILE A 19 6.76 4.87 -4.75
N ALA A 20 5.78 4.68 -5.63
CA ALA A 20 6.00 4.78 -7.08
C ALA A 20 6.41 6.19 -7.53
N LEU A 21 5.78 7.22 -6.99
CA LEU A 21 6.13 8.62 -7.27
C LEU A 21 7.56 8.94 -6.83
N TYR A 22 7.95 8.51 -5.63
CA TYR A 22 9.29 8.75 -5.09
C TYR A 22 10.36 7.88 -5.78
N GLU A 23 10.02 6.64 -6.14
CA GLU A 23 10.92 5.72 -6.82
C GLU A 23 11.44 6.29 -8.15
N ASN A 24 10.56 6.93 -8.89
CA ASN A 24 10.88 7.54 -10.19
C ASN A 24 11.13 9.06 -10.12
N GLY A 25 11.13 9.65 -8.91
CA GLY A 25 11.30 11.09 -8.75
C GLY A 25 10.24 11.90 -9.49
N THR A 26 9.04 11.35 -9.71
CA THR A 26 7.96 12.02 -10.44
C THR A 26 7.42 13.21 -9.65
N PRO A 27 7.48 14.45 -10.16
CA PRO A 27 7.02 15.63 -9.44
C PRO A 27 5.50 15.64 -9.31
N PHE A 28 5.00 15.91 -8.10
CA PHE A 28 3.57 16.06 -7.82
C PHE A 28 3.33 17.06 -6.68
N ALA A 29 2.11 17.60 -6.60
CA ALA A 29 1.62 18.39 -5.48
C ALA A 29 0.90 17.44 -4.49
N PRO A 30 1.35 17.31 -3.24
CA PRO A 30 0.62 16.56 -2.23
C PRO A 30 -0.58 17.36 -1.73
N GLN A 31 -1.77 16.77 -1.75
CA GLN A 31 -3.00 17.31 -1.18
C GLN A 31 -3.48 16.38 -0.08
N LEU A 32 -3.22 16.76 1.17
CA LEU A 32 -3.70 16.03 2.32
C LEU A 32 -5.23 16.11 2.37
N VAL A 33 -5.88 15.00 2.73
CA VAL A 33 -7.33 14.90 2.89
C VAL A 33 -7.65 14.34 4.27
N ASP A 34 -8.33 15.15 5.09
CA ASP A 34 -8.94 14.71 6.34
C ASP A 34 -10.42 14.37 6.09
N LEU A 35 -10.76 13.07 6.15
CA LEU A 35 -12.14 12.62 5.94
C LEU A 35 -13.10 12.99 7.09
N SER A 36 -12.58 13.46 8.23
CA SER A 36 -13.41 14.02 9.31
C SER A 36 -13.83 15.45 9.02
N ASN A 37 -13.11 16.15 8.15
CA ASN A 37 -13.47 17.47 7.63
C ASN A 37 -14.50 17.33 6.52
N GLU A 38 -15.69 17.91 6.68
CA GLU A 38 -16.81 17.77 5.73
C GLU A 38 -16.52 18.37 4.37
N ASP A 39 -15.83 19.51 4.31
CA ASP A 39 -15.51 20.20 3.05
C ASP A 39 -14.46 19.40 2.25
N GLU A 40 -13.43 18.90 2.91
CA GLU A 40 -12.40 18.07 2.26
C GLU A 40 -12.97 16.74 1.77
N ARG A 41 -13.83 16.12 2.58
CA ARG A 41 -14.56 14.92 2.19
C ARG A 41 -15.47 15.19 0.99
N ALA A 42 -16.22 16.29 0.98
CA ALA A 42 -17.08 16.68 -0.14
C ALA A 42 -16.27 16.98 -1.41
N ALA A 43 -15.09 17.60 -1.27
CA ALA A 43 -14.17 17.83 -2.39
C ALA A 43 -13.65 16.51 -2.98
N LEU A 44 -13.25 15.55 -2.14
CA LEU A 44 -12.82 14.22 -2.60
C LEU A 44 -13.95 13.47 -3.30
N LEU A 45 -15.19 13.53 -2.76
CA LEU A 45 -16.36 12.87 -3.35
C LEU A 45 -16.70 13.42 -4.74
N LYS A 46 -16.42 14.69 -5.03
CA LYS A 46 -16.56 15.28 -6.38
C LYS A 46 -15.55 14.69 -7.37
N LEU A 47 -14.36 14.34 -6.91
CA LEU A 47 -13.32 13.71 -7.74
C LEU A 47 -13.59 12.21 -7.92
N TRP A 48 -13.93 11.53 -6.82
CA TRP A 48 -14.16 10.09 -6.77
C TRP A 48 -15.33 9.77 -5.84
N PRO A 49 -16.53 9.48 -6.37
CA PRO A 49 -17.75 9.29 -5.56
C PRO A 49 -17.71 8.14 -4.55
N ILE A 50 -16.76 7.21 -4.68
CA ILE A 50 -16.50 6.16 -3.67
C ILE A 50 -15.92 6.75 -2.37
N GLY A 51 -15.33 7.97 -2.42
CA GLY A 51 -14.81 8.67 -1.24
C GLY A 51 -13.57 8.02 -0.62
N LYS A 52 -12.78 7.32 -1.41
CA LYS A 52 -11.51 6.69 -0.98
C LYS A 52 -10.32 7.39 -1.64
N PHE A 53 -9.21 7.44 -0.92
CA PHE A 53 -7.91 7.85 -1.43
C PHE A 53 -6.95 6.62 -1.50
N PRO A 54 -5.86 6.69 -2.32
CA PRO A 54 -5.38 7.84 -3.09
C PRO A 54 -6.23 8.08 -4.34
N VAL A 55 -6.27 9.36 -4.73
CA VAL A 55 -6.73 9.79 -6.05
C VAL A 55 -5.64 10.67 -6.67
N LEU A 56 -5.22 10.37 -7.89
CA LEU A 56 -4.31 11.21 -8.65
C LEU A 56 -5.10 12.05 -9.64
N ARG A 57 -4.88 13.37 -9.65
CA ARG A 57 -5.36 14.26 -10.71
C ARG A 57 -4.19 14.65 -11.61
N ASP A 58 -4.35 14.45 -12.90
CA ASP A 58 -3.44 14.97 -13.92
C ASP A 58 -4.09 16.17 -14.62
N GLY A 59 -3.68 17.38 -14.24
CA GLY A 59 -4.20 18.62 -14.82
C GLY A 59 -3.72 18.85 -16.26
N ALA A 60 -2.60 18.27 -16.69
CA ALA A 60 -2.12 18.40 -18.07
C ALA A 60 -2.97 17.60 -19.07
N ARG A 61 -3.58 16.50 -18.61
CA ARG A 61 -4.41 15.61 -19.43
C ARG A 61 -5.89 15.67 -19.07
N ASP A 62 -6.26 16.50 -18.10
CA ASP A 62 -7.61 16.58 -17.51
C ASP A 62 -8.16 15.20 -17.12
N ARG A 63 -7.39 14.45 -16.35
CA ARG A 63 -7.74 13.10 -15.90
C ARG A 63 -7.78 13.01 -14.39
N VAL A 64 -8.75 12.25 -13.89
CA VAL A 64 -8.81 11.79 -12.49
C VAL A 64 -8.60 10.29 -12.48
N ILE A 65 -7.59 9.84 -11.76
CA ILE A 65 -7.15 8.45 -11.70
C ILE A 65 -7.30 7.97 -10.25
N PRO A 66 -8.36 7.23 -9.91
CA PRO A 66 -8.48 6.53 -8.64
C PRO A 66 -7.76 5.18 -8.68
N GLU A 67 -7.72 4.49 -7.52
CA GLU A 67 -7.12 3.18 -7.31
C GLU A 67 -5.58 3.16 -7.39
N SER A 68 -4.93 2.79 -6.30
CA SER A 68 -3.47 2.89 -6.15
C SER A 68 -2.69 2.11 -7.21
N SER A 69 -3.15 0.89 -7.58
CA SER A 69 -2.51 0.11 -8.65
C SER A 69 -2.67 0.78 -10.01
N ILE A 70 -3.85 1.34 -10.29
CA ILE A 70 -4.13 2.05 -11.55
C ILE A 70 -3.34 3.35 -11.63
N ILE A 71 -3.15 4.05 -10.50
CA ILE A 71 -2.26 5.22 -10.44
C ILE A 71 -0.83 4.83 -10.84
N ILE A 72 -0.31 3.72 -10.32
CA ILE A 72 1.05 3.26 -10.65
C ILE A 72 1.17 2.89 -12.14
N GLU A 73 0.19 2.16 -12.69
CA GLU A 73 0.17 1.84 -14.13
C GLU A 73 0.05 3.11 -15.00
N TYR A 74 -0.74 4.08 -14.57
CA TYR A 74 -0.85 5.37 -15.24
C TYR A 74 0.48 6.13 -15.24
N LEU A 75 1.19 6.16 -14.11
CA LEU A 75 2.50 6.78 -13.99
C LEU A 75 3.53 6.09 -14.89
N ASP A 76 3.53 4.75 -14.93
CA ASP A 76 4.43 3.96 -15.77
C ASP A 76 4.22 4.24 -17.27
N ALA A 77 2.96 4.46 -17.67
CA ALA A 77 2.59 4.75 -19.06
C ALA A 77 2.85 6.21 -19.48
N HIS A 78 2.60 7.18 -18.61
CA HIS A 78 2.56 8.60 -18.98
C HIS A 78 3.68 9.45 -18.36
N TYR A 79 4.32 8.96 -17.31
CA TYR A 79 5.39 9.62 -16.56
C TYR A 79 6.52 8.61 -16.25
N PRO A 80 7.03 7.89 -17.26
CA PRO A 80 8.00 6.82 -17.04
C PRO A 80 9.29 7.34 -16.40
N GLY A 81 9.85 6.56 -15.48
CA GLY A 81 11.14 6.81 -14.86
C GLY A 81 12.12 5.65 -15.08
N ALA A 82 13.16 5.60 -14.25
CA ALA A 82 14.18 4.55 -14.30
C ALA A 82 13.61 3.17 -13.92
N THR A 83 12.71 3.13 -12.91
CA THR A 83 12.04 1.90 -12.50
C THR A 83 10.80 1.66 -13.35
N LYS A 84 10.72 0.48 -13.98
CA LYS A 84 9.54 -0.01 -14.67
C LYS A 84 8.74 -0.89 -13.73
N PHE A 85 7.57 -0.42 -13.31
CA PHE A 85 6.71 -1.15 -12.37
C PHE A 85 6.04 -2.35 -13.02
N LEU A 86 5.81 -2.29 -14.33
CA LEU A 86 5.35 -3.40 -15.16
C LEU A 86 6.30 -3.59 -16.35
N PRO A 87 6.86 -4.80 -16.54
CA PRO A 87 7.70 -5.09 -17.69
C PRO A 87 6.89 -5.16 -19.00
N ALA A 88 7.59 -5.11 -20.13
CA ALA A 88 6.97 -5.26 -21.45
C ALA A 88 6.47 -6.70 -21.72
N ASP A 89 7.05 -7.70 -21.04
CA ASP A 89 6.56 -9.08 -21.08
C ASP A 89 5.17 -9.17 -20.44
N ALA A 90 4.18 -9.50 -21.25
CA ALA A 90 2.78 -9.48 -20.85
C ALA A 90 2.45 -10.56 -19.81
N ASP A 91 3.13 -11.72 -19.84
CA ASP A 91 2.89 -12.78 -18.87
C ASP A 91 3.49 -12.43 -17.51
N LEU A 92 4.72 -11.92 -17.48
CA LEU A 92 5.35 -11.42 -16.25
C LEU A 92 4.56 -10.24 -15.68
N ALA A 93 4.11 -9.30 -16.51
CA ALA A 93 3.26 -8.19 -16.07
C ALA A 93 1.95 -8.69 -15.43
N ARG A 94 1.32 -9.73 -16.01
CA ARG A 94 0.13 -10.37 -15.44
C ARG A 94 0.43 -11.02 -14.08
N GLN A 95 1.57 -11.68 -13.93
CA GLN A 95 1.99 -12.28 -12.66
C GLN A 95 2.27 -11.21 -11.59
N ILE A 96 2.88 -10.08 -11.97
CA ILE A 96 3.09 -8.92 -11.08
C ILE A 96 1.74 -8.36 -10.60
N ARG A 97 0.75 -8.20 -11.50
CA ARG A 97 -0.60 -7.77 -11.12
C ARG A 97 -1.30 -8.77 -10.21
N LEU A 98 -1.10 -10.08 -10.44
CA LEU A 98 -1.63 -11.11 -9.53
C LEU A 98 -1.02 -10.95 -8.14
N ARG A 99 0.28 -10.67 -8.06
CA ARG A 99 0.97 -10.47 -6.77
C ARG A 99 0.54 -9.16 -6.09
N ASP A 100 0.34 -8.10 -6.84
CA ASP A 100 -0.26 -6.85 -6.36
C ASP A 100 -1.65 -7.11 -5.73
N ARG A 101 -2.53 -7.84 -6.44
CA ARG A 101 -3.84 -8.24 -5.90
C ARG A 101 -3.72 -9.14 -4.67
N PHE A 102 -2.70 -10.02 -4.63
CA PHE A 102 -2.47 -10.86 -3.47
C PHE A 102 -2.19 -10.03 -2.21
N TYR A 103 -1.31 -9.03 -2.28
CA TYR A 103 -1.03 -8.16 -1.15
C TYR A 103 -2.25 -7.33 -0.75
N ASP A 104 -2.99 -6.79 -1.70
CA ASP A 104 -4.18 -5.99 -1.42
C ASP A 104 -5.31 -6.83 -0.78
N LEU A 105 -5.59 -8.01 -1.30
CA LEU A 105 -6.77 -8.79 -0.92
C LEU A 105 -6.51 -9.80 0.21
N TYR A 106 -5.32 -10.38 0.26
CA TYR A 106 -5.05 -11.49 1.20
C TYR A 106 -4.14 -11.10 2.36
N VAL A 107 -3.40 -9.98 2.25
CA VAL A 107 -2.61 -9.43 3.36
C VAL A 107 -3.30 -8.19 3.93
N HIS A 108 -3.64 -7.24 3.08
CA HIS A 108 -4.14 -5.94 3.51
C HIS A 108 -5.57 -6.01 4.07
N LEU A 109 -6.52 -6.67 3.39
CA LEU A 109 -7.90 -6.76 3.89
C LEU A 109 -8.02 -7.45 5.26
N PRO A 110 -7.36 -8.61 5.52
CA PRO A 110 -7.35 -9.18 6.86
C PRO A 110 -6.74 -8.25 7.91
N MET A 111 -5.66 -7.56 7.58
CA MET A 111 -5.08 -6.55 8.47
C MET A 111 -6.07 -5.42 8.76
N GLN A 112 -6.77 -4.89 7.74
CA GLN A 112 -7.81 -3.88 7.93
C GLN A 112 -8.95 -4.36 8.83
N LYS A 113 -9.36 -5.65 8.72
CA LYS A 113 -10.35 -6.25 9.61
C LYS A 113 -9.90 -6.17 11.07
N ILE A 114 -8.64 -6.54 11.35
CA ILE A 114 -8.07 -6.52 12.70
C ILE A 114 -7.99 -5.09 13.24
N MET A 115 -7.39 -4.17 12.45
CA MET A 115 -7.19 -2.78 12.88
C MET A 115 -8.51 -2.03 13.00
N GLY A 116 -9.44 -2.26 12.08
CA GLY A 116 -10.78 -1.66 12.10
C GLY A 116 -11.61 -2.13 13.29
N ASP A 117 -11.45 -3.39 13.74
CA ASP A 117 -12.15 -3.89 14.92
C ASP A 117 -11.70 -3.21 16.21
N ARG A 118 -10.42 -2.78 16.31
CA ARG A 118 -9.90 -2.00 17.44
C ARG A 118 -10.61 -0.65 17.62
N LEU A 119 -11.14 -0.09 16.53
CA LEU A 119 -11.88 1.19 16.53
C LEU A 119 -13.36 1.02 16.92
N ARG A 120 -13.88 -0.21 16.99
CA ARG A 120 -15.26 -0.47 17.33
C ARG A 120 -15.49 -0.33 18.85
N PRO A 121 -16.69 0.13 19.26
CA PRO A 121 -17.11 -0.02 20.64
C PRO A 121 -17.00 -1.49 21.09
N ALA A 122 -16.62 -1.75 22.33
CA ALA A 122 -16.37 -3.10 22.84
C ALA A 122 -17.53 -4.09 22.57
N ALA A 123 -18.79 -3.63 22.73
CA ALA A 123 -19.99 -4.43 22.48
C ALA A 123 -20.24 -4.76 20.99
N SER A 124 -19.53 -4.09 20.06
CA SER A 124 -19.67 -4.27 18.61
C SER A 124 -18.45 -4.94 17.99
N ARG A 125 -17.48 -5.36 18.79
CA ARG A 125 -16.28 -6.09 18.33
C ARG A 125 -16.65 -7.47 17.82
N ASP A 126 -15.88 -7.94 16.83
CA ASP A 126 -16.03 -9.25 16.20
C ASP A 126 -14.79 -10.12 16.43
N PRO A 127 -14.65 -10.75 17.61
CA PRO A 127 -13.48 -11.53 17.94
C PRO A 127 -13.32 -12.76 17.04
N HIS A 128 -14.44 -13.34 16.54
CA HIS A 128 -14.40 -14.46 15.62
C HIS A 128 -13.76 -14.06 14.27
N GLY A 129 -14.27 -13.02 13.62
CA GLY A 129 -13.71 -12.53 12.36
C GLY A 129 -12.28 -12.00 12.49
N VAL A 130 -11.90 -11.46 13.67
CA VAL A 130 -10.51 -11.11 13.97
C VAL A 130 -9.61 -12.34 14.04
N ALA A 131 -10.05 -13.42 14.69
CA ALA A 131 -9.30 -14.68 14.76
C ALA A 131 -9.09 -15.29 13.36
N GLU A 132 -10.13 -15.32 12.52
CA GLU A 132 -10.02 -15.77 11.13
C GLU A 132 -9.05 -14.92 10.33
N ALA A 133 -9.09 -13.59 10.49
CA ALA A 133 -8.19 -12.67 9.82
C ALA A 133 -6.72 -12.87 10.24
N LYS A 134 -6.46 -13.12 11.54
CA LYS A 134 -5.11 -13.45 12.05
C LYS A 134 -4.59 -14.75 11.40
N THR A 135 -5.41 -15.80 11.36
CA THR A 135 -5.05 -17.09 10.74
C THR A 135 -4.73 -16.91 9.25
N ARG A 136 -5.52 -16.13 8.54
CA ARG A 136 -5.27 -15.83 7.12
C ARG A 136 -3.96 -15.10 6.90
N LEU A 137 -3.65 -14.09 7.73
CA LEU A 137 -2.37 -13.37 7.66
C LEU A 137 -1.18 -14.32 7.86
N GLN A 138 -1.22 -15.18 8.88
CA GLN A 138 -0.16 -16.16 9.14
C GLN A 138 0.04 -17.11 7.96
N SER A 139 -1.05 -17.58 7.34
CA SER A 139 -0.97 -18.42 6.13
C SER A 139 -0.31 -17.68 4.98
N CYS A 140 -0.65 -16.39 4.77
CA CYS A 140 -0.03 -15.55 3.73
C CYS A 140 1.46 -15.32 4.02
N TYR A 141 1.85 -15.11 5.27
CA TYR A 141 3.25 -14.94 5.64
C TYR A 141 4.07 -16.18 5.28
N GLY A 142 3.57 -17.39 5.58
CA GLY A 142 4.22 -18.64 5.18
C GLY A 142 4.36 -18.82 3.67
N MET A 143 3.38 -18.34 2.87
CA MET A 143 3.46 -18.34 1.40
C MET A 143 4.53 -17.35 0.93
N ILE A 144 4.51 -16.10 1.43
CA ILE A 144 5.46 -15.07 1.04
C ILE A 144 6.88 -15.49 1.43
N ASP A 145 7.08 -16.01 2.64
CA ASP A 145 8.40 -16.44 3.14
C ASP A 145 9.06 -17.44 2.18
N LYS A 146 8.29 -18.44 1.70
CA LYS A 146 8.78 -19.42 0.72
C LYS A 146 9.12 -18.79 -0.63
N GLU A 147 8.30 -17.88 -1.09
CA GLU A 147 8.45 -17.27 -2.42
C GLU A 147 9.62 -16.30 -2.50
N VAL A 148 9.89 -15.54 -1.44
CA VAL A 148 10.99 -14.56 -1.41
C VAL A 148 12.33 -15.16 -0.98
N ALA A 149 12.39 -16.46 -0.65
CA ALA A 149 13.59 -17.12 -0.18
C ALA A 149 14.78 -17.02 -1.15
N SER A 150 14.50 -16.99 -2.46
CA SER A 150 15.51 -16.91 -3.53
C SER A 150 15.40 -15.63 -4.38
N ARG A 151 14.67 -14.61 -3.90
CA ARG A 151 14.40 -13.40 -4.65
C ARG A 151 14.88 -12.15 -3.90
N THR A 152 15.31 -11.17 -4.65
CA THR A 152 15.61 -9.84 -4.10
C THR A 152 14.32 -9.07 -3.81
N TRP A 153 13.39 -9.07 -4.75
CA TRP A 153 12.09 -8.38 -4.69
C TRP A 153 10.94 -9.38 -4.86
N ALA A 154 9.72 -8.93 -4.69
CA ALA A 154 8.52 -9.79 -4.71
C ALA A 154 8.42 -10.71 -5.93
N MET A 155 8.90 -10.26 -7.10
CA MET A 155 8.79 -11.00 -8.36
C MET A 155 10.13 -11.32 -9.02
N GLY A 156 11.25 -11.19 -8.32
CA GLY A 156 12.60 -11.49 -8.83
C GLY A 156 13.62 -10.42 -8.45
N ASP A 157 14.45 -10.01 -9.41
CA ASP A 157 15.56 -9.07 -9.16
C ASP A 157 15.20 -7.61 -9.43
N ALA A 158 14.06 -7.33 -10.06
CA ALA A 158 13.60 -5.99 -10.35
C ALA A 158 12.47 -5.57 -9.40
N PHE A 159 12.58 -4.35 -8.87
CA PHE A 159 11.50 -3.71 -8.09
C PHE A 159 10.30 -3.41 -9.00
N SER A 160 9.10 -3.68 -8.55
CA SER A 160 7.89 -3.69 -9.38
C SER A 160 6.65 -3.15 -8.64
N LEU A 161 5.50 -3.10 -9.31
CA LEU A 161 4.19 -2.83 -8.73
C LEU A 161 3.90 -3.75 -7.53
N ALA A 162 4.34 -5.02 -7.59
CA ALA A 162 4.15 -5.97 -6.50
C ALA A 162 4.86 -5.55 -5.21
N ASP A 163 6.04 -4.92 -5.31
CA ASP A 163 6.80 -4.42 -4.16
C ASP A 163 6.18 -3.15 -3.58
N CYS A 164 5.63 -2.28 -4.44
CA CYS A 164 4.85 -1.12 -4.01
C CYS A 164 3.63 -1.55 -3.17
N ALA A 165 3.01 -2.69 -3.50
CA ALA A 165 1.91 -3.26 -2.73
C ALA A 165 2.39 -3.99 -1.47
N ALA A 166 3.50 -4.74 -1.56
CA ALA A 166 4.07 -5.49 -0.45
C ALA A 166 4.47 -4.59 0.73
N ALA A 167 5.13 -3.47 0.44
CA ALA A 167 5.70 -2.59 1.46
C ALA A 167 4.68 -2.13 2.51
N PRO A 168 3.57 -1.44 2.16
CA PRO A 168 2.57 -1.03 3.14
C PRO A 168 1.76 -2.21 3.70
N ALA A 169 1.46 -3.22 2.90
CA ALA A 169 0.71 -4.39 3.36
C ALA A 169 1.47 -5.15 4.46
N LEU A 170 2.77 -5.36 4.29
CA LEU A 170 3.62 -6.01 5.28
C LEU A 170 3.90 -5.12 6.49
N PHE A 171 4.03 -3.81 6.31
CA PHE A 171 4.21 -2.88 7.42
C PHE A 171 3.03 -2.95 8.40
N TYR A 172 1.83 -2.72 7.93
CA TYR A 172 0.63 -2.78 8.77
C TYR A 172 0.25 -4.20 9.17
N GLY A 173 0.53 -5.18 8.30
CA GLY A 173 0.35 -6.60 8.62
C GLY A 173 1.19 -7.01 9.84
N ASN A 174 2.46 -6.65 9.85
CA ASN A 174 3.37 -6.92 10.97
C ASN A 174 2.98 -6.19 12.26
N MET A 175 2.40 -4.99 12.15
CA MET A 175 1.84 -4.26 13.32
C MET A 175 0.59 -4.96 13.88
N ALA A 176 -0.24 -5.57 13.03
CA ALA A 176 -1.46 -6.25 13.44
C ALA A 176 -1.18 -7.66 13.98
N VAL A 177 -0.29 -8.39 13.30
CA VAL A 177 0.18 -9.75 13.62
C VAL A 177 1.67 -9.81 13.30
N PRO A 178 2.57 -9.82 14.28
CA PRO A 178 4.00 -9.93 14.04
C PRO A 178 4.38 -11.20 13.25
N PHE A 179 5.41 -11.12 12.40
CA PHE A 179 5.82 -12.21 11.51
C PHE A 179 6.33 -13.41 12.30
N GLY A 180 6.64 -13.55 13.43
CA GLY A 180 7.22 -14.70 14.10
C GLY A 180 8.64 -15.07 13.61
N GLY A 181 9.35 -15.83 14.44
CA GLY A 181 10.74 -16.19 14.17
C GLY A 181 10.93 -17.23 13.05
N GLU A 182 9.86 -17.89 12.64
CA GLU A 182 9.82 -18.87 11.56
C GLU A 182 9.88 -18.26 10.16
N HIS A 183 9.44 -17.01 10.01
CA HIS A 183 9.37 -16.32 8.72
C HIS A 183 10.63 -15.45 8.47
N LYS A 184 11.79 -16.09 8.38
CA LYS A 184 13.09 -15.40 8.27
C LYS A 184 13.28 -14.70 6.91
N ASN A 185 12.84 -15.32 5.82
CA ASN A 185 12.96 -14.75 4.49
C ASN A 185 12.02 -13.56 4.31
N LEU A 186 10.79 -13.67 4.80
CA LEU A 186 9.82 -12.57 4.84
C LEU A 186 10.36 -11.40 5.65
N SER A 187 10.92 -11.65 6.83
CA SER A 187 11.52 -10.61 7.67
C SER A 187 12.67 -9.91 6.93
N ALA A 188 13.58 -10.67 6.32
CA ALA A 188 14.68 -10.12 5.53
C ALA A 188 14.20 -9.33 4.30
N PHE A 189 13.16 -9.80 3.63
CA PHE A 189 12.53 -9.08 2.53
C PHE A 189 11.91 -7.77 3.00
N PHE A 190 11.20 -7.78 4.12
CA PHE A 190 10.60 -6.58 4.70
C PHE A 190 11.66 -5.55 5.12
N GLU A 191 12.80 -5.97 5.69
CA GLU A 191 13.91 -5.07 5.99
C GLU A 191 14.47 -4.42 4.72
N ARG A 192 14.61 -5.18 3.61
CA ARG A 192 15.02 -4.62 2.31
C ARG A 192 14.03 -3.59 1.79
N LEU A 193 12.73 -3.86 1.90
CA LEU A 193 11.69 -2.89 1.54
C LEU A 193 11.83 -1.60 2.33
N LYS A 194 11.98 -1.68 3.67
CA LYS A 194 12.15 -0.49 4.54
C LYS A 194 13.43 0.30 4.23
N ALA A 195 14.49 -0.39 3.84
CA ALA A 195 15.75 0.24 3.47
C ALA A 195 15.71 0.92 2.09
N ARG A 196 14.69 0.64 1.26
CA ARG A 196 14.58 1.28 -0.05
C ARG A 196 14.25 2.77 0.09
N PRO A 197 15.01 3.69 -0.55
CA PRO A 197 14.86 5.12 -0.33
C PRO A 197 13.44 5.66 -0.52
N SER A 198 12.69 5.13 -1.51
CA SER A 198 11.29 5.52 -1.76
C SER A 198 10.38 5.17 -0.59
N PHE A 199 10.49 3.97 -0.04
CA PHE A 199 9.66 3.56 1.11
C PHE A 199 10.17 4.15 2.43
N ALA A 200 11.47 4.26 2.64
CA ALA A 200 12.05 4.94 3.81
C ALA A 200 11.54 6.39 3.92
N ARG A 201 11.42 7.09 2.78
CA ARG A 201 10.84 8.43 2.73
C ARG A 201 9.37 8.43 3.15
N VAL A 202 8.56 7.50 2.64
CA VAL A 202 7.15 7.37 3.03
C VAL A 202 7.01 7.15 4.53
N LEU A 203 7.82 6.27 5.12
CA LEU A 203 7.82 5.99 6.57
C LEU A 203 8.16 7.25 7.38
N LYS A 204 9.20 7.99 6.96
CA LYS A 204 9.60 9.23 7.62
C LYS A 204 8.49 10.31 7.57
N GLU A 205 7.82 10.45 6.43
CA GLU A 205 6.72 11.42 6.28
C GLU A 205 5.46 11.00 7.05
N ALA A 206 5.25 9.70 7.28
CA ALA A 206 4.13 9.17 8.07
C ALA A 206 4.38 9.18 9.58
N GLU A 207 5.64 9.23 10.03
CA GLU A 207 6.04 9.11 11.45
C GLU A 207 5.26 10.05 12.39
N PRO A 208 5.03 11.34 12.08
CA PRO A 208 4.29 12.25 12.95
C PRO A 208 2.84 11.81 13.21
N TYR A 209 2.29 10.96 12.36
CA TYR A 209 0.90 10.49 12.41
C TYR A 209 0.75 9.12 13.08
N PHE A 210 1.81 8.38 13.37
CA PHE A 210 1.72 7.02 13.93
C PHE A 210 1.00 6.97 15.28
N GLY A 211 0.96 8.07 16.02
CA GLY A 211 0.16 8.17 17.24
C GLY A 211 -1.34 7.94 17.05
N MET A 212 -1.86 8.11 15.82
CA MET A 212 -3.27 7.90 15.46
C MET A 212 -3.58 6.44 15.07
N VAL A 213 -2.57 5.57 14.93
CA VAL A 213 -2.79 4.16 14.57
C VAL A 213 -3.44 3.44 15.75
N PRO A 214 -4.54 2.67 15.52
CA PRO A 214 -5.24 1.97 16.59
C PRO A 214 -4.35 0.96 17.30
N LYS A 215 -4.18 1.12 18.62
CA LYS A 215 -3.42 0.19 19.47
C LYS A 215 -4.28 -1.00 19.89
N GLU A 216 -3.66 -2.11 20.20
CA GLU A 216 -4.32 -3.25 20.84
C GLU A 216 -4.65 -2.82 22.28
N THR A 217 -5.94 -2.85 22.65
CA THR A 217 -6.47 -2.54 24.00
C THR A 217 -6.91 -3.80 24.69
#